data_5235bbd5aa66e8a4bdb5610d013e7f44
#
_entry.id   5235bbd5aa66e8a4bdb5610d013e7f44
#
_cell.length_a   1.000
_cell.length_b   1.000
_cell.length_c   1.000
_cell.angle_alpha   90.00
_cell.angle_beta   90.00
_cell.angle_gamma   90.00
#
_symmetry.space_group_name_H-M   'P 1'
#
loop_
_entity.id
_entity.type
_entity.pdbx_description
1 polymer ?
#
loop_
_entity_poly.entity_id
_entity_poly.type
_entity_poly.pdbx_seq_one_letter_code
_entity_poly.pdbx_strand_id
1 'polypeptide(L)'
;MTWLAPHYRKANKNALLAFLRRDRYFVRTPDWLKRLFPGCIWDLPRGEKTLYLTFDDGPHPIVTPFVLDLLKRHGARATFFCIGSNVERNPELYRRILDEGHATGNHTHHHLNGWKTLDADYVADIQKAAAVIHSPLFRPPYGRLRRSQIRAMQAAFPEQRIIMWNILSGDWDPLLPPAICYSRIRKRIQDGDLIVFHDSEKAAERMMYALPKLLEEFGGKGYRFCPVSLNPD
;
A
#
# COMPACT_ATOMS: atom_id res chain seq x y z
N MET A 1 25.00 -23.58 -33.89
CA MET A 1 23.84 -22.98 -34.57
C MET A 1 22.67 -22.92 -33.58
N THR A 2 22.46 -21.77 -33.05
CA THR A 2 21.23 -20.98 -32.86
C THR A 2 20.05 -21.64 -32.16
N TRP A 3 20.05 -21.43 -30.80
CA TRP A 3 18.81 -21.51 -30.00
C TRP A 3 18.79 -20.34 -28.99
N LEU A 4 18.51 -19.13 -29.47
CA LEU A 4 18.31 -17.94 -28.66
C LEU A 4 17.28 -17.02 -29.33
N ALA A 5 15.97 -17.31 -29.20
CA ALA A 5 15.00 -16.32 -29.68
C ALA A 5 13.53 -16.33 -29.21
N PRO A 6 12.99 -17.08 -28.23
CA PRO A 6 11.62 -16.78 -27.80
C PRO A 6 11.52 -15.78 -26.64
N HIS A 7 12.52 -15.69 -25.76
CA HIS A 7 12.41 -14.86 -24.56
C HIS A 7 12.65 -13.36 -24.79
N TYR A 8 13.48 -12.99 -25.74
CA TYR A 8 13.81 -11.59 -26.01
C TYR A 8 12.66 -10.81 -26.69
N ARG A 9 11.85 -11.46 -27.52
CA ARG A 9 10.68 -10.83 -28.15
C ARG A 9 9.51 -10.56 -27.19
N LYS A 10 9.32 -11.40 -26.15
CA LYS A 10 8.29 -11.20 -25.13
C LYS A 10 8.64 -10.01 -24.20
N ALA A 11 9.89 -9.89 -23.78
CA ALA A 11 10.37 -8.80 -22.95
C ALA A 11 10.20 -7.43 -23.63
N ASN A 12 10.47 -7.33 -24.93
CA ASN A 12 10.32 -6.07 -25.69
C ASN A 12 8.85 -5.68 -25.90
N LYS A 13 7.94 -6.62 -26.13
CA LYS A 13 6.50 -6.31 -26.24
C LYS A 13 5.93 -5.81 -24.91
N ASN A 14 6.35 -6.40 -23.80
CA ASN A 14 5.90 -6.00 -22.46
C ASN A 14 6.46 -4.62 -22.07
N ALA A 15 7.70 -4.31 -22.42
CA ALA A 15 8.31 -2.99 -22.22
C ALA A 15 7.62 -1.90 -23.05
N LEU A 16 7.29 -2.18 -24.31
CA LEU A 16 6.53 -1.27 -25.18
C LEU A 16 5.10 -1.05 -24.68
N LEU A 17 4.41 -2.12 -24.25
CA LEU A 17 3.09 -2.02 -23.66
C LEU A 17 3.11 -1.27 -22.32
N ALA A 18 4.14 -1.45 -21.50
CA ALA A 18 4.33 -0.70 -20.26
C ALA A 18 4.64 0.78 -20.56
N PHE A 19 5.39 1.08 -21.62
CA PHE A 19 5.63 2.45 -22.08
C PHE A 19 4.34 3.12 -22.60
N LEU A 20 3.54 2.42 -23.39
CA LEU A 20 2.26 2.92 -23.93
C LEU A 20 1.17 3.05 -22.83
N ARG A 21 1.30 2.35 -21.71
CA ARG A 21 0.41 2.41 -20.53
C ARG A 21 0.94 3.31 -19.42
N ARG A 22 2.00 4.06 -19.67
CA ARG A 22 2.77 4.83 -18.70
C ARG A 22 1.92 5.75 -17.80
N ASP A 23 0.73 6.13 -18.26
CA ASP A 23 -0.10 7.15 -17.62
C ASP A 23 -1.50 6.67 -17.21
N ARG A 24 -1.70 5.36 -16.98
CA ARG A 24 -3.00 4.83 -16.54
C ARG A 24 -3.37 5.21 -15.10
N TYR A 25 -2.41 5.59 -14.29
CA TYR A 25 -2.55 6.05 -12.92
C TYR A 25 -1.39 6.97 -12.54
N PHE A 26 -1.67 7.88 -11.63
CA PHE A 26 -0.64 8.77 -11.11
C PHE A 26 0.29 8.00 -10.19
N VAL A 27 1.60 8.00 -10.48
CA VAL A 27 2.62 7.47 -9.56
C VAL A 27 2.73 8.36 -8.33
N ARG A 28 2.71 9.68 -8.52
CA ARG A 28 2.52 10.67 -7.44
C ARG A 28 1.14 11.27 -7.57
N THR A 29 0.37 11.22 -6.49
CA THR A 29 -0.97 11.82 -6.42
C THR A 29 -0.88 13.34 -6.58
N PRO A 30 -1.55 13.94 -7.58
CA PRO A 30 -1.54 15.38 -7.76
C PRO A 30 -2.27 16.12 -6.63
N ASP A 31 -1.78 17.31 -6.26
CA ASP A 31 -2.37 18.10 -5.16
C ASP A 31 -3.82 18.51 -5.42
N TRP A 32 -4.19 18.75 -6.68
CA TRP A 32 -5.58 19.06 -7.02
C TRP A 32 -6.54 17.90 -6.67
N LEU A 33 -6.08 16.62 -6.83
CA LEU A 33 -6.88 15.45 -6.47
C LEU A 33 -7.03 15.33 -4.95
N LYS A 34 -5.96 15.60 -4.19
CA LYS A 34 -6.00 15.61 -2.72
C LYS A 34 -7.02 16.63 -2.19
N ARG A 35 -7.07 17.82 -2.80
CA ARG A 35 -8.03 18.89 -2.44
C ARG A 35 -9.49 18.52 -2.66
N LEU A 36 -9.80 17.56 -3.53
CA LEU A 36 -11.16 17.06 -3.72
C LEU A 36 -11.66 16.18 -2.56
N PHE A 37 -10.74 15.67 -1.72
CA PHE A 37 -11.04 14.79 -0.60
C PHE A 37 -10.34 15.26 0.69
N PRO A 38 -10.77 16.41 1.25
CA PRO A 38 -10.09 17.04 2.41
C PRO A 38 -10.21 16.21 3.70
N GLY A 39 -11.16 15.24 3.76
CA GLY A 39 -11.30 14.32 4.88
C GLY A 39 -10.35 13.12 4.85
N CYS A 40 -9.43 13.06 3.87
CA CYS A 40 -8.45 12.00 3.72
C CYS A 40 -7.03 12.53 4.00
N ILE A 41 -6.22 11.71 4.65
CA ILE A 41 -4.79 11.98 4.87
C ILE A 41 -4.01 11.38 3.70
N TRP A 42 -3.28 12.23 2.97
CA TRP A 42 -2.55 11.86 1.76
C TRP A 42 -1.04 11.85 1.93
N ASP A 43 -0.55 12.65 2.85
CA ASP A 43 0.86 12.78 3.21
C ASP A 43 0.97 13.15 4.70
N LEU A 44 2.13 12.94 5.27
CA LEU A 44 2.44 13.21 6.67
C LEU A 44 3.48 14.36 6.77
N PRO A 45 3.72 14.91 7.96
CA PRO A 45 4.67 16.01 8.15
C PRO A 45 6.04 15.71 7.56
N ARG A 46 6.67 16.72 6.98
CA ARG A 46 8.01 16.69 6.36
C ARG A 46 9.03 17.33 7.30
N GLY A 47 10.31 17.05 7.06
CA GLY A 47 11.40 17.76 7.75
C GLY A 47 12.44 16.86 8.40
N GLU A 48 12.22 15.54 8.46
CA GLU A 48 13.08 14.61 9.19
C GLU A 48 13.60 13.43 8.37
N LYS A 49 13.57 13.52 7.04
CA LYS A 49 13.90 12.39 6.14
C LYS A 49 13.14 11.12 6.54
N THR A 50 11.84 11.20 6.62
CA THR A 50 10.98 10.09 7.01
C THR A 50 10.12 9.64 5.83
N LEU A 51 10.03 8.33 5.62
CA LEU A 51 9.15 7.69 4.65
C LEU A 51 8.20 6.73 5.36
N TYR A 52 6.98 6.66 4.89
CA TYR A 52 5.94 5.80 5.44
C TYR A 52 5.60 4.72 4.43
N LEU A 53 6.21 3.54 4.62
CA LEU A 53 5.88 2.36 3.81
C LEU A 53 4.55 1.79 4.26
N THR A 54 3.67 1.53 3.31
CA THR A 54 2.38 0.91 3.58
C THR A 54 2.15 -0.28 2.66
N PHE A 55 1.52 -1.34 3.21
CA PHE A 55 1.22 -2.57 2.50
C PHE A 55 -0.27 -2.83 2.58
N ASP A 56 -0.91 -3.06 1.44
CA ASP A 56 -2.34 -3.35 1.34
C ASP A 56 -2.55 -4.83 0.98
N ASP A 57 -3.74 -5.37 1.25
CA ASP A 57 -4.24 -6.71 0.92
C ASP A 57 -3.85 -7.84 1.87
N GLY A 58 -2.80 -7.72 2.66
CA GLY A 58 -2.34 -8.76 3.58
C GLY A 58 -3.31 -9.07 4.76
N PRO A 59 -2.89 -9.94 5.69
CA PRO A 59 -1.67 -10.74 5.65
C PRO A 59 -1.76 -11.92 4.69
N HIS A 60 -0.69 -12.14 3.93
CA HIS A 60 -0.54 -13.26 2.99
C HIS A 60 0.52 -14.25 3.52
N PRO A 61 0.27 -15.58 3.53
CA PRO A 61 1.11 -16.55 4.24
C PRO A 61 2.57 -16.63 3.74
N ILE A 62 2.84 -16.22 2.51
CA ILE A 62 4.19 -16.24 1.93
C ILE A 62 4.77 -14.82 1.80
N VAL A 63 3.96 -13.86 1.34
CA VAL A 63 4.48 -12.53 0.98
C VAL A 63 4.70 -11.67 2.21
N THR A 64 3.77 -11.68 3.17
CA THR A 64 3.89 -10.87 4.39
C THR A 64 5.11 -11.26 5.24
N PRO A 65 5.45 -12.55 5.47
CA PRO A 65 6.69 -12.92 6.15
C PRO A 65 7.94 -12.38 5.46
N PHE A 66 8.02 -12.43 4.13
CA PHE A 66 9.14 -11.85 3.39
C PHE A 66 9.29 -10.35 3.65
N VAL A 67 8.16 -9.61 3.67
CA VAL A 67 8.17 -8.16 3.96
C VAL A 67 8.67 -7.90 5.37
N LEU A 68 8.14 -8.62 6.37
CA LEU A 68 8.52 -8.47 7.78
C LEU A 68 10.02 -8.74 7.99
N ASP A 69 10.52 -9.86 7.45
CA ASP A 69 11.95 -10.20 7.53
C ASP A 69 12.84 -9.15 6.89
N LEU A 70 12.40 -8.57 5.76
CA LEU A 70 13.13 -7.51 5.08
C LEU A 70 13.12 -6.21 5.89
N LEU A 71 11.97 -5.78 6.39
CA LEU A 71 11.85 -4.58 7.23
C LEU A 71 12.72 -4.69 8.47
N LYS A 72 12.71 -5.85 9.14
CA LYS A 72 13.54 -6.13 10.31
C LYS A 72 15.03 -5.97 10.03
N ARG A 73 15.51 -6.51 8.90
CA ARG A 73 16.94 -6.37 8.50
C ARG A 73 17.37 -4.92 8.29
N HIS A 74 16.46 -4.05 7.91
CA HIS A 74 16.72 -2.63 7.69
C HIS A 74 16.35 -1.72 8.87
N GLY A 75 15.94 -2.29 10.03
CA GLY A 75 15.45 -1.50 11.17
C GLY A 75 14.24 -0.64 10.83
N ALA A 76 13.48 -1.02 9.80
CA ALA A 76 12.35 -0.28 9.27
C ALA A 76 11.03 -0.73 9.91
N ARG A 77 10.10 0.21 10.10
CA ARG A 77 8.71 -0.08 10.48
C ARG A 77 7.77 0.43 9.40
N ALA A 78 6.60 -0.20 9.31
CA ALA A 78 5.63 0.08 8.25
C ALA A 78 4.19 0.01 8.79
N THR A 79 3.21 0.28 7.92
CA THR A 79 1.79 0.10 8.22
C THR A 79 1.18 -0.89 7.25
N PHE A 80 0.42 -1.86 7.78
CA PHE A 80 -0.25 -2.89 7.00
C PHE A 80 -1.76 -2.65 7.04
N PHE A 81 -2.35 -2.31 5.90
CA PHE A 81 -3.80 -2.22 5.72
C PHE A 81 -4.34 -3.59 5.38
N CYS A 82 -4.79 -4.29 6.42
CA CYS A 82 -5.15 -5.71 6.34
C CYS A 82 -6.61 -5.90 5.90
N ILE A 83 -6.85 -6.94 5.10
CA ILE A 83 -8.18 -7.43 4.80
C ILE A 83 -8.65 -8.31 5.96
N GLY A 84 -9.82 -8.04 6.55
CA GLY A 84 -10.31 -8.74 7.73
C GLY A 84 -10.38 -10.26 7.55
N SER A 85 -10.85 -10.74 6.41
CA SER A 85 -10.89 -12.19 6.11
C SER A 85 -9.49 -12.82 5.99
N ASN A 86 -8.45 -12.04 5.66
CA ASN A 86 -7.07 -12.53 5.65
C ASN A 86 -6.49 -12.59 7.06
N VAL A 87 -6.87 -11.67 7.93
CA VAL A 87 -6.52 -11.70 9.36
C VAL A 87 -7.13 -12.94 10.03
N GLU A 88 -8.41 -13.23 9.77
CA GLU A 88 -9.07 -14.44 10.30
C GLU A 88 -8.38 -15.73 9.85
N ARG A 89 -7.90 -15.79 8.62
CA ARG A 89 -7.19 -16.95 8.08
C ARG A 89 -5.75 -17.08 8.56
N ASN A 90 -5.11 -15.97 8.95
CA ASN A 90 -3.70 -15.92 9.31
C ASN A 90 -3.48 -15.11 10.62
N PRO A 91 -4.14 -15.46 11.74
CA PRO A 91 -4.12 -14.68 12.98
C PRO A 91 -2.71 -14.57 13.57
N GLU A 92 -1.90 -15.62 13.47
CA GLU A 92 -0.52 -15.62 13.98
C GLU A 92 0.37 -14.64 13.19
N LEU A 93 0.12 -14.51 11.88
CA LEU A 93 0.87 -13.58 11.07
C LEU A 93 0.46 -12.12 11.35
N TYR A 94 -0.84 -11.89 11.60
CA TYR A 94 -1.30 -10.58 12.03
C TYR A 94 -0.71 -10.19 13.40
N ARG A 95 -0.63 -11.14 14.35
CA ARG A 95 0.04 -10.92 15.63
C ARG A 95 1.52 -10.58 15.42
N ARG A 96 2.23 -11.30 14.54
CA ARG A 96 3.63 -11.03 14.21
C ARG A 96 3.82 -9.59 13.70
N ILE A 97 2.92 -9.08 12.85
CA ILE A 97 2.96 -7.67 12.39
C ILE A 97 2.97 -6.71 13.59
N LEU A 98 2.11 -6.94 14.57
CA LEU A 98 2.01 -6.08 15.76
C LEU A 98 3.23 -6.24 16.68
N ASP A 99 3.68 -7.47 16.94
CA ASP A 99 4.79 -7.79 17.84
C ASP A 99 6.13 -7.22 17.32
N GLU A 100 6.30 -7.11 15.99
CA GLU A 100 7.47 -6.49 15.38
C GLU A 100 7.37 -4.94 15.32
N GLY A 101 6.33 -4.35 15.93
CA GLY A 101 6.16 -2.89 16.09
C GLY A 101 5.69 -2.16 14.85
N HIS A 102 5.04 -2.85 13.92
CA HIS A 102 4.36 -2.25 12.78
C HIS A 102 2.96 -1.76 13.19
N ALA A 103 2.44 -0.75 12.49
CA ALA A 103 1.05 -0.37 12.62
C ALA A 103 0.16 -1.22 11.70
N THR A 104 -1.12 -1.33 12.05
CA THR A 104 -2.14 -1.96 11.20
C THR A 104 -3.24 -0.96 10.87
N GLY A 105 -3.98 -1.20 9.79
CA GLY A 105 -5.16 -0.46 9.39
C GLY A 105 -6.21 -1.39 8.80
N ASN A 106 -7.46 -0.95 8.83
CA ASN A 106 -8.60 -1.66 8.27
C ASN A 106 -8.64 -1.44 6.74
N HIS A 107 -8.73 -2.55 5.97
CA HIS A 107 -8.86 -2.53 4.50
C HIS A 107 -10.14 -3.24 4.04
N THR A 108 -11.25 -3.07 4.82
CA THR A 108 -12.51 -3.81 4.74
C THR A 108 -12.33 -5.31 5.02
N HIS A 109 -13.45 -6.03 5.18
CA HIS A 109 -13.37 -7.47 5.46
C HIS A 109 -13.23 -8.33 4.20
N HIS A 110 -13.90 -7.93 3.10
CA HIS A 110 -13.91 -8.66 1.82
C HIS A 110 -13.30 -7.89 0.66
N HIS A 111 -12.50 -6.84 0.94
CA HIS A 111 -11.87 -6.01 -0.09
C HIS A 111 -12.88 -5.37 -1.05
N LEU A 112 -14.00 -4.85 -0.52
CA LEU A 112 -15.10 -4.33 -1.32
C LEU A 112 -14.71 -3.04 -2.05
N ASN A 113 -15.16 -2.93 -3.31
CA ASN A 113 -15.00 -1.71 -4.10
C ASN A 113 -16.11 -0.71 -3.73
N GLY A 114 -15.77 0.40 -3.07
CA GLY A 114 -16.74 1.38 -2.60
C GLY A 114 -17.65 1.93 -3.70
N TRP A 115 -17.14 2.12 -4.92
CA TRP A 115 -17.97 2.61 -6.03
C TRP A 115 -19.03 1.60 -6.52
N LYS A 116 -18.83 0.30 -6.22
CA LYS A 116 -19.70 -0.80 -6.65
C LYS A 116 -20.54 -1.40 -5.52
N THR A 117 -20.40 -0.87 -4.31
CA THR A 117 -21.06 -1.42 -3.10
C THR A 117 -22.00 -0.37 -2.50
N LEU A 118 -23.17 -0.76 -2.04
CA LEU A 118 -24.09 0.12 -1.33
C LEU A 118 -23.45 0.66 -0.05
N ASP A 119 -23.85 1.85 0.38
CA ASP A 119 -23.20 2.52 1.52
C ASP A 119 -23.35 1.72 2.82
N ALA A 120 -24.52 1.16 3.08
CA ALA A 120 -24.78 0.33 4.26
C ALA A 120 -23.92 -0.94 4.27
N ASP A 121 -23.84 -1.65 3.13
CA ASP A 121 -23.04 -2.87 3.00
C ASP A 121 -21.53 -2.58 3.14
N TYR A 122 -21.10 -1.44 2.61
CA TYR A 122 -19.69 -1.03 2.72
C TYR A 122 -19.31 -0.73 4.16
N VAL A 123 -20.16 0.00 4.91
CA VAL A 123 -19.95 0.30 6.33
C VAL A 123 -20.02 -0.98 7.18
N ALA A 124 -20.95 -1.88 6.88
CA ALA A 124 -21.05 -3.17 7.56
C ALA A 124 -19.80 -4.03 7.34
N ASP A 125 -19.20 -3.98 6.15
CA ASP A 125 -17.96 -4.71 5.84
C ASP A 125 -16.73 -4.11 6.56
N ILE A 126 -16.67 -2.79 6.72
CA ILE A 126 -15.67 -2.11 7.57
C ILE A 126 -15.84 -2.55 9.03
N GLN A 127 -17.07 -2.57 9.53
CA GLN A 127 -17.38 -3.00 10.89
C GLN A 127 -16.98 -4.45 11.14
N LYS A 128 -17.25 -5.33 10.18
CA LYS A 128 -16.84 -6.73 10.26
C LYS A 128 -15.31 -6.86 10.35
N ALA A 129 -14.56 -6.10 9.57
CA ALA A 129 -13.10 -6.08 9.67
C ALA A 129 -12.61 -5.51 11.01
N ALA A 130 -13.30 -4.50 11.56
CA ALA A 130 -12.95 -3.90 12.84
C ALA A 130 -13.08 -4.87 14.04
N ALA A 131 -13.82 -5.96 13.90
CA ALA A 131 -13.90 -7.01 14.91
C ALA A 131 -12.56 -7.77 15.10
N VAL A 132 -11.71 -7.76 14.08
CA VAL A 132 -10.40 -8.48 14.10
C VAL A 132 -9.20 -7.54 13.87
N ILE A 133 -9.44 -6.28 13.47
CA ILE A 133 -8.41 -5.26 13.22
C ILE A 133 -8.69 -4.04 14.11
N HIS A 134 -8.03 -3.98 15.26
CA HIS A 134 -8.19 -2.87 16.21
C HIS A 134 -7.26 -1.71 15.83
N SER A 135 -7.74 -0.83 14.96
CA SER A 135 -6.95 0.31 14.47
C SER A 135 -7.81 1.52 14.14
N PRO A 136 -7.34 2.75 14.43
CA PRO A 136 -8.00 3.97 13.96
C PRO A 136 -7.69 4.28 12.49
N LEU A 137 -6.84 3.51 11.82
CA LEU A 137 -6.48 3.72 10.43
C LEU A 137 -7.39 2.90 9.50
N PHE A 138 -7.88 3.55 8.46
CA PHE A 138 -8.67 2.90 7.41
C PHE A 138 -8.13 3.31 6.03
N ARG A 139 -8.04 2.36 5.11
CA ARG A 139 -7.77 2.65 3.69
C ARG A 139 -8.82 1.97 2.82
N PRO A 140 -9.50 2.71 1.93
CA PRO A 140 -10.48 2.11 1.05
C PRO A 140 -9.80 1.26 -0.03
N PRO A 141 -10.27 0.02 -0.29
CA PRO A 141 -9.81 -0.78 -1.41
C PRO A 141 -9.87 -0.01 -2.73
N TYR A 142 -8.82 -0.17 -3.56
CA TYR A 142 -8.67 0.53 -4.84
C TYR A 142 -8.60 2.07 -4.74
N GLY A 143 -8.56 2.65 -3.55
CA GLY A 143 -8.74 4.08 -3.34
C GLY A 143 -10.13 4.60 -3.72
N ARG A 144 -11.13 3.71 -3.79
CA ARG A 144 -12.48 4.03 -4.28
C ARG A 144 -13.48 4.16 -3.16
N LEU A 145 -13.88 5.40 -2.92
CA LEU A 145 -14.81 5.76 -1.85
C LEU A 145 -15.76 6.86 -2.34
N ARG A 146 -17.06 6.73 -2.08
CA ARG A 146 -18.03 7.78 -2.34
C ARG A 146 -18.09 8.76 -1.17
N ARG A 147 -18.45 10.01 -1.42
CA ARG A 147 -18.62 11.02 -0.36
C ARG A 147 -19.71 10.61 0.65
N SER A 148 -20.74 9.91 0.21
CA SER A 148 -21.76 9.35 1.10
C SER A 148 -21.19 8.30 2.05
N GLN A 149 -20.30 7.43 1.54
CA GLN A 149 -19.60 6.42 2.35
C GLN A 149 -18.63 7.06 3.36
N ILE A 150 -17.93 8.13 2.96
CA ILE A 150 -17.07 8.90 3.90
C ILE A 150 -17.92 9.40 5.08
N ARG A 151 -19.06 10.04 4.80
CA ARG A 151 -19.95 10.54 5.87
C ARG A 151 -20.50 9.42 6.74
N ALA A 152 -20.98 8.33 6.13
CA ALA A 152 -21.51 7.19 6.85
C ALA A 152 -20.45 6.51 7.74
N MET A 153 -19.23 6.36 7.22
CA MET A 153 -18.10 5.83 7.97
C MET A 153 -17.70 6.75 9.13
N GLN A 154 -17.60 8.06 8.90
CA GLN A 154 -17.27 9.04 9.96
C GLN A 154 -18.32 9.07 11.07
N ALA A 155 -19.60 8.87 10.73
CA ALA A 155 -20.67 8.76 11.71
C ALA A 155 -20.61 7.46 12.52
N ALA A 156 -20.29 6.33 11.85
CA ALA A 156 -20.20 5.02 12.49
C ALA A 156 -18.89 4.81 13.28
N PHE A 157 -17.80 5.40 12.82
CA PHE A 157 -16.45 5.24 13.37
C PHE A 157 -15.73 6.60 13.46
N PRO A 158 -16.10 7.47 14.41
CA PRO A 158 -15.58 8.85 14.51
C PRO A 158 -14.06 8.92 14.73
N GLU A 159 -13.48 7.87 15.32
CA GLU A 159 -12.03 7.79 15.56
C GLU A 159 -11.25 7.33 14.33
N GLN A 160 -11.90 6.73 13.32
CA GLN A 160 -11.20 6.27 12.14
C GLN A 160 -10.76 7.42 11.24
N ARG A 161 -9.55 7.32 10.74
CA ARG A 161 -8.94 8.26 9.78
C ARG A 161 -8.68 7.55 8.45
N ILE A 162 -9.10 8.17 7.38
CA ILE A 162 -8.92 7.66 6.02
C ILE A 162 -7.51 8.00 5.56
N ILE A 163 -6.67 6.99 5.42
CA ILE A 163 -5.29 7.12 4.98
C ILE A 163 -5.20 6.73 3.50
N MET A 164 -4.85 7.70 2.68
CA MET A 164 -4.60 7.49 1.25
C MET A 164 -3.09 7.34 1.00
N TRP A 165 -2.60 7.85 -0.12
CA TRP A 165 -1.19 7.80 -0.50
C TRP A 165 -0.81 8.95 -1.40
N ASN A 166 0.46 9.26 -1.43
CA ASN A 166 1.01 10.17 -2.43
C ASN A 166 1.97 9.49 -3.40
N ILE A 167 2.48 8.29 -3.08
CA ILE A 167 3.25 7.46 -4.02
C ILE A 167 2.57 6.09 -4.18
N LEU A 168 2.25 5.76 -5.42
CA LEU A 168 1.63 4.49 -5.81
C LEU A 168 2.64 3.67 -6.63
N SER A 169 3.07 2.53 -6.10
CA SER A 169 4.11 1.70 -6.73
C SER A 169 3.67 1.12 -8.08
N GLY A 170 2.43 0.69 -8.17
CA GLY A 170 1.90 -0.03 -9.31
C GLY A 170 2.32 -1.50 -9.33
N ASP A 171 2.74 -2.05 -8.19
CA ASP A 171 3.23 -3.42 -8.06
C ASP A 171 2.17 -4.49 -8.38
N TRP A 172 0.87 -4.14 -8.30
CA TRP A 172 -0.23 -5.02 -8.70
C TRP A 172 -0.41 -5.15 -10.22
N ASP A 173 0.23 -4.28 -11.04
CA ASP A 173 0.07 -4.30 -12.49
C ASP A 173 0.99 -5.36 -13.12
N PRO A 174 0.46 -6.51 -13.60
CA PRO A 174 1.27 -7.60 -14.15
C PRO A 174 2.00 -7.20 -15.45
N LEU A 175 1.62 -6.09 -16.06
CA LEU A 175 2.27 -5.59 -17.27
C LEU A 175 3.41 -4.62 -16.97
N LEU A 176 3.58 -4.23 -15.70
CA LEU A 176 4.67 -3.35 -15.29
C LEU A 176 5.90 -4.21 -14.96
N PRO A 177 7.03 -4.07 -15.71
CA PRO A 177 8.25 -4.78 -15.35
C PRO A 177 8.74 -4.35 -13.96
N PRO A 178 9.29 -5.27 -13.14
CA PRO A 178 9.76 -4.98 -11.78
C PRO A 178 10.74 -3.81 -11.69
N ALA A 179 11.71 -3.73 -12.63
CA ALA A 179 12.67 -2.63 -12.69
C ALA A 179 12.02 -1.27 -12.99
N ILE A 180 10.96 -1.27 -13.80
CA ILE A 180 10.20 -0.05 -14.11
C ILE A 180 9.35 0.36 -12.90
N CYS A 181 8.74 -0.60 -12.19
CA CYS A 181 8.04 -0.34 -10.92
C CYS A 181 8.94 0.47 -9.97
N TYR A 182 10.13 -0.04 -9.65
CA TYR A 182 11.09 0.66 -8.80
C TYR A 182 11.52 2.03 -9.37
N SER A 183 11.93 2.09 -10.65
CA SER A 183 12.47 3.33 -11.25
C SER A 183 11.44 4.47 -11.31
N ARG A 184 10.14 4.15 -11.40
CA ARG A 184 9.06 5.15 -11.42
C ARG A 184 8.86 5.80 -10.06
N ILE A 185 8.88 5.02 -8.99
CA ILE A 185 8.67 5.53 -7.62
C ILE A 185 9.91 6.27 -7.12
N ARG A 186 11.13 5.70 -7.26
CA ARG A 186 12.36 6.28 -6.70
C ARG A 186 12.63 7.73 -7.12
N LYS A 187 12.25 8.08 -8.36
CA LYS A 187 12.43 9.43 -8.91
C LYS A 187 11.43 10.46 -8.36
N ARG A 188 10.39 10.00 -7.66
CA ARG A 188 9.27 10.83 -7.19
C ARG A 188 9.13 10.87 -5.68
N ILE A 189 9.86 10.00 -4.97
CA ILE A 189 9.86 9.96 -3.51
C ILE A 189 10.42 11.26 -2.93
N GLN A 190 9.70 11.80 -1.97
CA GLN A 190 10.06 12.98 -1.18
C GLN A 190 9.85 12.66 0.30
N ASP A 191 10.42 13.47 1.17
CA ASP A 191 10.22 13.39 2.62
C ASP A 191 8.72 13.48 2.99
N GLY A 192 8.29 12.68 3.96
CA GLY A 192 6.90 12.59 4.41
C GLY A 192 5.98 11.76 3.51
N ASP A 193 6.51 11.09 2.47
CA ASP A 193 5.67 10.33 1.54
C ASP A 193 5.09 9.06 2.14
N LEU A 194 3.79 8.88 1.92
CA LEU A 194 3.05 7.61 2.08
C LEU A 194 3.17 6.80 0.79
N ILE A 195 3.90 5.68 0.85
CA ILE A 195 4.21 4.83 -0.30
C ILE A 195 3.42 3.54 -0.20
N VAL A 196 2.62 3.22 -1.24
CA VAL A 196 1.82 1.99 -1.28
C VAL A 196 2.53 0.90 -2.06
N PHE A 197 2.66 -0.23 -1.39
CA PHE A 197 2.91 -1.56 -1.93
C PHE A 197 1.76 -2.49 -1.53
N HIS A 198 1.77 -3.73 -2.06
CA HIS A 198 0.78 -4.75 -1.70
C HIS A 198 1.51 -6.03 -1.29
N ASP A 199 1.19 -6.57 -0.11
CA ASP A 199 1.72 -7.84 0.35
C ASP A 199 0.80 -9.01 -0.05
N SER A 200 0.51 -9.07 -1.35
CA SER A 200 -0.35 -10.07 -1.98
C SER A 200 0.39 -10.80 -3.10
N GLU A 201 -0.09 -12.02 -3.45
CA GLU A 201 0.50 -12.85 -4.51
C GLU A 201 0.63 -12.10 -5.84
N LYS A 202 -0.38 -11.33 -6.20
CA LYS A 202 -0.42 -10.56 -7.45
C LYS A 202 0.70 -9.52 -7.56
N ALA A 203 1.09 -8.92 -6.45
CA ALA A 203 2.11 -7.88 -6.38
C ALA A 203 3.52 -8.41 -6.11
N ALA A 204 3.63 -9.64 -5.61
CA ALA A 204 4.84 -10.22 -5.06
C ALA A 204 6.08 -10.01 -5.92
N GLU A 205 6.03 -10.35 -7.22
CA GLU A 205 7.19 -10.25 -8.11
C GLU A 205 7.78 -8.83 -8.17
N ARG A 206 6.92 -7.82 -8.28
CA ARG A 206 7.33 -6.41 -8.42
C ARG A 206 7.70 -5.78 -7.10
N MET A 207 6.91 -6.08 -6.06
CA MET A 207 7.17 -5.63 -4.70
C MET A 207 8.49 -6.20 -4.17
N MET A 208 8.72 -7.52 -4.30
CA MET A 208 9.97 -8.18 -3.86
C MET A 208 11.21 -7.70 -4.61
N TYR A 209 11.06 -7.18 -5.82
CA TYR A 209 12.15 -6.53 -6.55
C TYR A 209 12.37 -5.08 -6.08
N ALA A 210 11.30 -4.31 -5.89
CA ALA A 210 11.38 -2.87 -5.68
C ALA A 210 11.68 -2.51 -4.22
N LEU A 211 11.08 -3.21 -3.26
CA LEU A 211 11.16 -2.89 -1.84
C LEU A 211 12.59 -2.98 -1.27
N PRO A 212 13.39 -4.05 -1.53
CA PRO A 212 14.77 -4.12 -1.05
C PRO A 212 15.61 -2.94 -1.53
N LYS A 213 15.49 -2.60 -2.83
CA LYS A 213 16.21 -1.49 -3.44
C LYS A 213 15.82 -0.14 -2.88
N LEU A 214 14.54 0.02 -2.53
CA LEU A 214 14.06 1.25 -1.90
C LEU A 214 14.63 1.39 -0.49
N LEU A 215 14.57 0.34 0.30
CA LEU A 215 15.12 0.32 1.67
C LEU A 215 16.62 0.60 1.67
N GLU A 216 17.37 -0.05 0.79
CA GLU A 216 18.81 0.16 0.64
C GLU A 216 19.14 1.59 0.19
N GLU A 217 18.52 2.08 -0.91
CA GLU A 217 18.82 3.40 -1.46
C GLU A 217 18.45 4.53 -0.49
N PHE A 218 17.25 4.50 0.08
CA PHE A 218 16.79 5.60 0.93
C PHE A 218 17.34 5.48 2.36
N GLY A 219 17.51 4.26 2.88
CA GLY A 219 18.24 4.04 4.14
C GLY A 219 19.68 4.56 4.05
N GLY A 220 20.38 4.27 2.95
CA GLY A 220 21.72 4.81 2.68
C GLY A 220 21.78 6.34 2.56
N LYS A 221 20.65 7.00 2.22
CA LYS A 221 20.52 8.46 2.22
C LYS A 221 20.11 9.03 3.58
N GLY A 222 20.00 8.20 4.62
CA GLY A 222 19.62 8.58 5.97
C GLY A 222 18.13 8.79 6.18
N TYR A 223 17.28 8.18 5.33
CA TYR A 223 15.84 8.17 5.59
C TYR A 223 15.48 7.12 6.63
N ARG A 224 14.58 7.48 7.54
CA ARG A 224 13.91 6.57 8.46
C ARG A 224 12.62 6.05 7.83
N PHE A 225 12.26 4.81 8.16
CA PHE A 225 11.01 4.20 7.74
C PHE A 225 10.15 4.00 8.98
N CYS A 226 9.05 4.75 9.07
CA CYS A 226 8.18 4.78 10.24
C CYS A 226 6.77 4.28 9.90
N PRO A 227 6.05 3.72 10.86
CA PRO A 227 4.62 3.44 10.69
C PRO A 227 3.83 4.76 10.69
N VAL A 228 2.65 4.74 10.10
CA VAL A 228 1.70 5.86 10.19
C VAL A 228 1.25 5.98 11.64
N SER A 229 1.50 7.14 12.27
CA SER A 229 0.97 7.52 13.57
C SER A 229 0.07 8.74 13.41
N LEU A 230 -1.02 8.78 14.17
CA LEU A 230 -1.93 9.93 14.24
C LEU A 230 -1.50 10.92 15.33
N ASN A 231 -0.66 10.48 16.23
CA ASN A 231 -0.03 11.31 17.26
C ASN A 231 1.45 11.44 16.86
N PRO A 232 1.90 12.60 16.39
CA PRO A 232 3.33 12.85 16.31
C PRO A 232 3.88 12.89 17.74
N ASP A 233 4.92 12.07 17.99
CA ASP A 233 5.73 12.18 19.21
C ASP A 233 6.40 13.55 19.29
#